data_fd189e8b1f64272e3e5b115956b40fe8
#
_entry.id   fd189e8b1f64272e3e5b115956b40fe8
#
_cell.length_a   1.000
_cell.length_b   1.000
_cell.length_c   1.000
_cell.angle_alpha   90.00
_cell.angle_beta   90.00
_cell.angle_gamma   90.00
#
_symmetry.space_group_name_H-M   'P 1'
#
loop_
_entity.id
_entity.type
_entity.pdbx_description
1 polymer ?
#
loop_
_entity_poly.entity_id
_entity_poly.type
_entity_poly.pdbx_seq_one_letter_code
_entity_poly.pdbx_strand_id
1 'polypeptide(L)'
;MQAQNTYYTRTAQWLHWIMAVIFIAAWLVGFYSGNFLSYDVDGSFKGSVITFHKNIATVILFLVVIRLFWRYTHPTPKLPDTMSPIMKKLAHFGHLALYFMLLALPITGCLFSWSAGHPAPVLYLFEIPRLVQENDDILMVVKPLHIYLSWAVGLLIVGHVA
;
A
#
# COMPACT_ATOMS: atom_id res chain seq x y z
N MET A 1 33.51 -17.07 -6.40
CA MET A 1 32.44 -17.45 -5.47
C MET A 1 31.99 -16.18 -4.76
N GLN A 2 30.80 -15.63 -5.08
CA GLN A 2 30.26 -14.51 -4.32
C GLN A 2 29.79 -15.03 -2.96
N ALA A 3 30.29 -14.44 -1.88
CA ALA A 3 29.83 -14.75 -0.52
C ALA A 3 28.31 -14.56 -0.48
N GLN A 4 27.57 -15.61 -0.14
CA GLN A 4 26.11 -15.52 0.00
C GLN A 4 25.80 -14.61 1.19
N ASN A 5 25.13 -13.49 0.94
CA ASN A 5 24.66 -12.60 1.98
C ASN A 5 23.69 -13.36 2.89
N THR A 6 24.06 -13.56 4.14
CA THR A 6 23.22 -14.20 5.17
C THR A 6 22.20 -13.26 5.77
N TYR A 7 22.33 -11.96 5.57
CA TYR A 7 21.47 -10.93 6.15
C TYR A 7 21.00 -9.93 5.12
N TYR A 8 19.81 -9.34 5.36
CA TYR A 8 19.35 -8.18 4.60
C TYR A 8 20.24 -6.96 4.84
N THR A 9 20.46 -6.17 3.80
CA THR A 9 21.16 -4.90 3.96
C THR A 9 20.38 -3.96 4.90
N ARG A 10 21.08 -3.09 5.61
CA ARG A 10 20.44 -2.07 6.47
C ARG A 10 19.44 -1.23 5.71
N THR A 11 19.75 -0.85 4.48
CA THR A 11 18.84 -0.09 3.61
C THR A 11 17.55 -0.86 3.32
N ALA A 12 17.63 -2.17 3.02
CA ALA A 12 16.44 -3.00 2.79
C ALA A 12 15.56 -3.08 4.04
N GLN A 13 16.18 -3.16 5.24
CA GLN A 13 15.47 -3.17 6.52
C GLN A 13 14.78 -1.81 6.77
N TRP A 14 15.48 -0.69 6.59
CA TRP A 14 14.89 0.64 6.76
C TRP A 14 13.75 0.91 5.80
N LEU A 15 13.94 0.60 4.51
CA LEU A 15 12.87 0.71 3.51
C LEU A 15 11.65 -0.13 3.89
N HIS A 16 11.87 -1.34 4.44
CA HIS A 16 10.77 -2.17 4.91
C HIS A 16 9.97 -1.49 6.03
N TRP A 17 10.66 -1.07 7.09
CA TRP A 17 10.00 -0.52 8.27
C TRP A 17 9.33 0.82 7.99
N ILE A 18 9.98 1.71 7.23
CA ILE A 18 9.39 2.99 6.82
C ILE A 18 8.10 2.74 6.03
N MET A 19 8.16 1.83 5.04
CA MET A 19 6.98 1.50 4.24
C MET A 19 5.89 0.83 5.08
N ALA A 20 6.25 -0.09 5.98
CA ALA A 20 5.30 -0.76 6.86
C ALA A 20 4.54 0.24 7.73
N VAL A 21 5.25 1.18 8.38
CA VAL A 21 4.63 2.21 9.22
C VAL A 21 3.70 3.10 8.41
N ILE A 22 4.16 3.62 7.25
CA ILE A 22 3.35 4.51 6.40
C ILE A 22 2.13 3.76 5.86
N PHE A 23 2.31 2.52 5.39
CA PHE A 23 1.24 1.72 4.80
C PHE A 23 0.16 1.34 5.82
N ILE A 24 0.58 0.88 7.01
CA ILE A 24 -0.36 0.55 8.10
C ILE A 24 -1.08 1.80 8.58
N ALA A 25 -0.38 2.93 8.74
CA ALA A 25 -1.01 4.20 9.11
C ALA A 25 -2.05 4.64 8.07
N ALA A 26 -1.69 4.62 6.78
CA ALA A 26 -2.61 4.94 5.69
C ALA A 26 -3.82 4.00 5.69
N TRP A 27 -3.60 2.69 5.85
CA TRP A 27 -4.67 1.70 5.93
C TRP A 27 -5.61 1.97 7.10
N LEU A 28 -5.09 2.20 8.32
CA LEU A 28 -5.89 2.48 9.52
C LEU A 28 -6.74 3.75 9.35
N VAL A 29 -6.15 4.82 8.81
CA VAL A 29 -6.85 6.09 8.59
C VAL A 29 -7.95 5.93 7.54
N GLY A 30 -7.67 5.24 6.42
CA GLY A 30 -8.66 4.94 5.39
C GLY A 30 -9.78 4.05 5.92
N PHE A 31 -9.45 3.02 6.68
CA PHE A 31 -10.40 2.11 7.31
C PHE A 31 -11.31 2.86 8.30
N TYR A 32 -10.73 3.69 9.16
CA TYR A 32 -11.47 4.53 10.10
C TYR A 32 -12.43 5.47 9.38
N SER A 33 -11.95 6.18 8.37
CA SER A 33 -12.78 7.11 7.60
C SER A 33 -13.92 6.41 6.86
N GLY A 34 -13.67 5.22 6.31
CA GLY A 34 -14.67 4.48 5.54
C GLY A 34 -15.76 3.81 6.37
N ASN A 35 -15.43 3.39 7.60
CA ASN A 35 -16.34 2.58 8.42
C ASN A 35 -16.96 3.34 9.62
N PHE A 36 -16.32 4.42 10.09
CA PHE A 36 -16.76 5.10 11.32
C PHE A 36 -17.16 6.57 11.11
N LEU A 37 -16.85 7.17 9.96
CA LEU A 37 -17.22 8.56 9.66
C LEU A 37 -18.27 8.63 8.54
N SER A 38 -19.22 9.57 8.69
CA SER A 38 -20.24 9.89 7.69
C SER A 38 -20.12 11.37 7.28
N TYR A 39 -20.37 11.69 6.01
CA TYR A 39 -20.43 13.09 5.57
C TYR A 39 -21.61 13.83 6.16
N ASP A 40 -22.72 13.15 6.44
CA ASP A 40 -23.92 13.75 7.02
C ASP A 40 -23.73 14.20 8.47
N VAL A 41 -22.85 13.51 9.21
CA VAL A 41 -22.60 13.76 10.64
C VAL A 41 -21.25 14.48 10.84
N ASP A 42 -20.20 13.97 10.18
CA ASP A 42 -18.81 14.38 10.44
C ASP A 42 -18.29 15.43 9.45
N GLY A 43 -19.00 15.66 8.33
CA GLY A 43 -18.79 16.75 7.38
C GLY A 43 -17.32 17.01 7.02
N SER A 44 -16.82 18.18 7.43
CA SER A 44 -15.46 18.64 7.17
C SER A 44 -14.38 17.80 7.84
N PHE A 45 -14.67 17.17 8.99
CA PHE A 45 -13.72 16.29 9.67
C PHE A 45 -13.42 15.05 8.83
N LYS A 46 -14.46 14.38 8.31
CA LYS A 46 -14.27 13.25 7.38
C LYS A 46 -13.45 13.67 6.15
N GLY A 47 -13.75 14.83 5.58
CA GLY A 47 -12.98 15.40 4.45
C GLY A 47 -11.50 15.57 4.77
N SER A 48 -11.18 16.08 5.96
CA SER A 48 -9.81 16.25 6.44
C SER A 48 -9.08 14.92 6.63
N VAL A 49 -9.76 13.92 7.22
CA VAL A 49 -9.22 12.57 7.43
C VAL A 49 -8.92 11.87 6.08
N ILE A 50 -9.84 11.99 5.11
CA ILE A 50 -9.62 11.44 3.75
C ILE A 50 -8.47 12.16 3.05
N THR A 51 -8.37 13.48 3.18
CA THR A 51 -7.26 14.25 2.60
C THR A 51 -5.93 13.81 3.20
N PHE A 52 -5.85 13.63 4.52
CA PHE A 52 -4.66 13.09 5.17
C PHE A 52 -4.32 11.68 4.69
N HIS A 53 -5.33 10.78 4.61
CA HIS A 53 -5.16 9.43 4.06
C HIS A 53 -4.54 9.46 2.67
N LYS A 54 -5.08 10.27 1.75
CA LYS A 54 -4.56 10.40 0.38
C LYS A 54 -3.09 10.83 0.39
N ASN A 55 -2.75 11.85 1.18
CA ASN A 55 -1.40 12.42 1.24
C ASN A 55 -0.33 11.42 1.68
N ILE A 56 -0.65 10.53 2.63
CA ILE A 56 0.30 9.51 3.09
C ILE A 56 0.26 8.25 2.22
N ALA A 57 -0.91 7.85 1.71
CA ALA A 57 -1.05 6.64 0.91
C ALA A 57 -0.34 6.73 -0.46
N THR A 58 -0.38 7.90 -1.10
CA THR A 58 0.29 8.12 -2.40
C THR A 58 1.81 8.02 -2.33
N VAL A 59 2.42 8.27 -1.15
CA VAL A 59 3.86 8.11 -0.94
C VAL A 59 4.32 6.67 -1.20
N ILE A 60 3.44 5.70 -0.95
CA ILE A 60 3.75 4.28 -1.16
C ILE A 60 4.10 3.99 -2.62
N LEU A 61 3.51 4.67 -3.60
CA LEU A 61 3.85 4.50 -5.03
C LEU A 61 5.33 4.78 -5.30
N PHE A 62 5.90 5.78 -4.66
CA PHE A 62 7.31 6.12 -4.82
C PHE A 62 8.21 5.16 -4.03
N LEU A 63 7.83 4.85 -2.81
CA LEU A 63 8.61 3.96 -1.95
C LEU A 63 8.66 2.53 -2.48
N VAL A 64 7.57 2.03 -3.08
CA VAL A 64 7.55 0.68 -3.66
C VAL A 64 8.47 0.58 -4.87
N VAL A 65 8.56 1.62 -5.71
CA VAL A 65 9.51 1.65 -6.83
C VAL A 65 10.96 1.59 -6.32
N ILE A 66 11.28 2.43 -5.33
CA ILE A 66 12.61 2.43 -4.69
C ILE A 66 12.91 1.05 -4.08
N ARG A 67 11.95 0.44 -3.39
CA ARG A 67 12.11 -0.87 -2.77
C ARG A 67 12.29 -1.98 -3.80
N LEU A 68 11.54 -1.99 -4.89
CA LEU A 68 11.67 -2.98 -5.97
C LEU A 68 13.02 -2.84 -6.66
N PHE A 69 13.45 -1.61 -6.96
CA PHE A 69 14.77 -1.34 -7.51
C PHE A 69 15.88 -1.84 -6.57
N TRP A 70 15.78 -1.54 -5.26
CA TRP A 70 16.74 -2.03 -4.27
C TRP A 70 16.78 -3.57 -4.22
N ARG A 71 15.61 -4.21 -4.22
CA ARG A 71 15.50 -5.68 -4.22
C ARG A 71 16.08 -6.32 -5.48
N TYR A 72 15.92 -5.67 -6.63
CA TYR A 72 16.49 -6.16 -7.89
C TYR A 72 18.02 -6.11 -7.91
N THR A 73 18.58 -5.03 -7.37
CA THR A 73 20.04 -4.82 -7.34
C THR A 73 20.74 -5.52 -6.16
N HIS A 74 20.02 -5.89 -5.12
CA HIS A 74 20.56 -6.51 -3.90
C HIS A 74 19.80 -7.81 -3.59
N PRO A 75 20.36 -8.97 -3.99
CA PRO A 75 19.70 -10.26 -3.77
C PRO A 75 19.36 -10.51 -2.30
N THR A 76 18.16 -11.04 -2.06
CA THR A 76 17.70 -11.36 -0.73
C THR A 76 18.37 -12.63 -0.19
N PRO A 77 18.58 -12.75 1.13
CA PRO A 77 19.04 -13.99 1.75
C PRO A 77 18.12 -15.17 1.40
N LYS A 78 18.70 -16.35 1.30
CA LYS A 78 17.93 -17.58 1.15
C LYS A 78 17.11 -17.87 2.41
N LEU A 79 15.95 -18.47 2.21
CA LEU A 79 15.15 -18.95 3.33
C LEU A 79 15.89 -20.10 4.05
N PRO A 80 15.75 -20.24 5.38
CA PRO A 80 16.40 -21.29 6.14
C PRO A 80 16.10 -22.68 5.59
N ASP A 81 17.10 -23.56 5.55
CA ASP A 81 16.92 -24.94 5.07
C ASP A 81 16.02 -25.77 6.00
N THR A 82 15.95 -25.39 7.27
CA THR A 82 15.05 -25.98 8.29
C THR A 82 13.57 -25.69 8.05
N MET A 83 13.25 -24.71 7.18
CA MET A 83 11.86 -24.35 6.86
C MET A 83 11.23 -25.39 5.94
N SER A 84 10.01 -25.86 6.29
CA SER A 84 9.31 -26.84 5.46
C SER A 84 8.99 -26.29 4.05
N PRO A 85 8.85 -27.16 3.03
CA PRO A 85 8.53 -26.73 1.67
C PRO A 85 7.22 -25.93 1.57
N ILE A 86 6.22 -26.28 2.38
CA ILE A 86 4.93 -25.58 2.46
C ILE A 86 5.13 -24.16 2.98
N MET A 87 5.89 -24.00 4.07
CA MET A 87 6.17 -22.68 4.65
C MET A 87 6.98 -21.80 3.68
N LYS A 88 7.93 -22.38 2.93
CA LYS A 88 8.67 -21.64 1.90
C LYS A 88 7.74 -21.13 0.80
N LYS A 89 6.77 -21.93 0.36
CA LYS A 89 5.75 -21.52 -0.62
C LYS A 89 4.84 -20.43 -0.06
N LEU A 90 4.32 -20.58 1.15
CA LEU A 90 3.47 -19.59 1.81
C LEU A 90 4.20 -18.25 1.97
N ALA A 91 5.46 -18.26 2.41
CA ALA A 91 6.27 -17.05 2.51
C ALA A 91 6.46 -16.37 1.15
N HIS A 92 6.72 -17.14 0.09
CA HIS A 92 6.87 -16.61 -1.26
C HIS A 92 5.57 -15.95 -1.77
N PHE A 93 4.45 -16.65 -1.71
CA PHE A 93 3.16 -16.14 -2.16
C PHE A 93 2.65 -14.98 -1.30
N GLY A 94 2.86 -15.03 0.02
CA GLY A 94 2.52 -13.95 0.93
C GLY A 94 3.27 -12.65 0.59
N HIS A 95 4.58 -12.74 0.35
CA HIS A 95 5.36 -11.58 -0.10
C HIS A 95 4.91 -11.07 -1.48
N LEU A 96 4.63 -11.96 -2.43
CA LEU A 96 4.12 -11.57 -3.75
C LEU A 96 2.79 -10.83 -3.64
N ALA A 97 1.85 -11.37 -2.84
CA ALA A 97 0.56 -10.73 -2.57
C ALA A 97 0.72 -9.36 -1.91
N LEU A 98 1.62 -9.21 -0.94
CA LEU A 98 1.90 -7.91 -0.31
C LEU A 98 2.49 -6.91 -1.30
N TYR A 99 3.43 -7.30 -2.17
CA TYR A 99 3.93 -6.41 -3.22
C TYR A 99 2.84 -5.99 -4.20
N PHE A 100 1.95 -6.92 -4.57
CA PHE A 100 0.79 -6.59 -5.38
C PHE A 100 -0.10 -5.56 -4.69
N MET A 101 -0.40 -5.73 -3.40
CA MET A 101 -1.22 -4.78 -2.63
C MET A 101 -0.56 -3.42 -2.44
N LEU A 102 0.77 -3.36 -2.29
CA LEU A 102 1.53 -2.11 -2.22
C LEU A 102 1.40 -1.25 -3.49
N LEU A 103 1.11 -1.86 -4.64
CA LEU A 103 0.82 -1.17 -5.90
C LEU A 103 -0.67 -0.98 -6.11
N ALA A 104 -1.47 -2.04 -5.96
CA ALA A 104 -2.89 -2.05 -6.29
C ALA A 104 -3.70 -1.04 -5.46
N LEU A 105 -3.42 -0.95 -4.14
CA LEU A 105 -4.16 -0.05 -3.26
C LEU A 105 -3.95 1.44 -3.60
N PRO A 106 -2.72 1.97 -3.67
CA PRO A 106 -2.57 3.38 -4.00
C PRO A 106 -2.98 3.69 -5.45
N ILE A 107 -2.79 2.76 -6.41
CA ILE A 107 -3.27 2.95 -7.80
C ILE A 107 -4.80 3.04 -7.82
N THR A 108 -5.50 2.09 -7.21
CA THR A 108 -6.98 2.15 -7.14
C THR A 108 -7.46 3.34 -6.32
N GLY A 109 -6.73 3.77 -5.29
CA GLY A 109 -7.00 4.99 -4.54
C GLY A 109 -6.88 6.26 -5.37
N CYS A 110 -5.86 6.37 -6.23
CA CYS A 110 -5.72 7.48 -7.18
C CYS A 110 -6.86 7.46 -8.21
N LEU A 111 -7.16 6.31 -8.80
CA LEU A 111 -8.26 6.16 -9.76
C LEU A 111 -9.60 6.53 -9.12
N PHE A 112 -9.86 6.08 -7.90
CA PHE A 112 -11.06 6.44 -7.13
C PHE A 112 -11.11 7.97 -6.89
N SER A 113 -10.01 8.59 -6.48
CA SER A 113 -9.97 10.04 -6.25
C SER A 113 -10.24 10.82 -7.54
N TRP A 114 -9.59 10.48 -8.64
CA TRP A 114 -9.75 11.17 -9.91
C TRP A 114 -11.13 10.99 -10.52
N SER A 115 -11.68 9.75 -10.52
CA SER A 115 -13.02 9.49 -11.05
C SER A 115 -14.13 10.19 -10.26
N ALA A 116 -13.88 10.50 -8.98
CA ALA A 116 -14.75 11.31 -8.14
C ALA A 116 -14.48 12.84 -8.23
N GLY A 117 -13.71 13.30 -9.21
CA GLY A 117 -13.40 14.71 -9.42
C GLY A 117 -12.36 15.30 -8.46
N HIS A 118 -11.69 14.48 -7.64
CA HIS A 118 -10.75 14.94 -6.62
C HIS A 118 -9.28 14.72 -7.01
N PRO A 119 -8.32 15.51 -6.46
CA PRO A 119 -6.90 15.30 -6.68
C PRO A 119 -6.36 14.08 -5.94
N ALA A 120 -5.17 13.62 -6.34
CA ALA A 120 -4.33 12.66 -5.65
C ALA A 120 -3.07 13.36 -5.10
N PRO A 121 -3.15 13.99 -3.90
CA PRO A 121 -2.05 14.76 -3.33
C PRO A 121 -0.97 13.86 -2.73
N VAL A 122 0.26 14.37 -2.68
CA VAL A 122 1.44 13.70 -2.09
C VAL A 122 2.04 14.61 -1.03
N LEU A 123 1.97 14.23 0.24
CA LEU A 123 2.56 14.93 1.39
C LEU A 123 2.23 16.42 1.47
N TYR A 124 1.12 16.87 0.91
CA TYR A 124 0.76 18.29 0.76
C TYR A 124 1.77 19.12 -0.05
N LEU A 125 2.68 18.48 -0.79
CA LEU A 125 3.75 19.14 -1.57
C LEU A 125 3.35 19.31 -3.03
N PHE A 126 2.75 18.30 -3.63
CA PHE A 126 2.30 18.30 -5.03
C PHE A 126 1.16 17.31 -5.24
N GLU A 127 0.59 17.31 -6.43
CA GLU A 127 -0.45 16.35 -6.83
C GLU A 127 0.05 15.49 -7.99
N ILE A 128 -0.32 14.20 -7.96
CA ILE A 128 -0.09 13.31 -9.12
C ILE A 128 -1.03 13.78 -10.23
N PRO A 129 -0.53 14.02 -11.46
CA PRO A 129 -1.36 14.44 -12.58
C PRO A 129 -2.54 13.51 -12.80
N ARG A 130 -3.72 14.06 -13.08
CA ARG A 130 -4.92 13.27 -13.34
C ARG A 130 -4.77 12.50 -14.65
N LEU A 131 -4.86 11.17 -14.56
CA LEU A 131 -4.86 10.29 -15.72
C LEU A 131 -6.28 9.93 -16.17
N VAL A 132 -7.28 10.17 -15.31
CA VAL A 132 -8.69 9.90 -15.56
C VAL A 132 -9.50 11.14 -15.19
N GLN A 133 -10.42 11.54 -16.06
CA GLN A 133 -11.40 12.59 -15.77
C GLN A 133 -12.49 12.05 -14.84
N GLU A 134 -13.26 12.94 -14.24
CA GLU A 134 -14.46 12.61 -13.47
C GLU A 134 -15.39 11.72 -14.29
N ASN A 135 -15.74 10.54 -13.74
CA ASN A 135 -16.48 9.52 -14.46
C ASN A 135 -17.15 8.55 -13.47
N ASP A 136 -18.48 8.55 -13.47
CA ASP A 136 -19.28 7.73 -12.57
C ASP A 136 -19.18 6.22 -12.87
N ASP A 137 -19.02 5.82 -14.13
CA ASP A 137 -18.89 4.40 -14.49
C ASP A 137 -17.60 3.81 -13.91
N ILE A 138 -16.50 4.55 -14.01
CA ILE A 138 -15.22 4.17 -13.41
C ILE A 138 -15.34 4.17 -11.89
N LEU A 139 -15.95 5.21 -11.31
CA LEU A 139 -16.14 5.34 -9.88
C LEU A 139 -16.92 4.17 -9.28
N MET A 140 -18.00 3.73 -9.94
CA MET A 140 -18.83 2.58 -9.51
C MET A 140 -18.02 1.27 -9.41
N VAL A 141 -16.97 1.12 -10.20
CA VAL A 141 -16.10 -0.07 -10.19
C VAL A 141 -14.94 0.09 -9.21
N VAL A 142 -14.25 1.23 -9.27
CA VAL A 142 -12.98 1.42 -8.56
C VAL A 142 -13.17 1.63 -7.06
N LYS A 143 -14.26 2.30 -6.66
CA LYS A 143 -14.58 2.52 -5.24
C LYS A 143 -14.75 1.20 -4.48
N PRO A 144 -15.65 0.27 -4.85
CA PRO A 144 -15.77 -1.01 -4.17
C PRO A 144 -14.50 -1.86 -4.28
N LEU A 145 -13.80 -1.83 -5.43
CA LEU A 145 -12.55 -2.54 -5.59
C LEU A 145 -11.51 -2.08 -4.56
N HIS A 146 -11.30 -0.77 -4.39
CA HIS A 146 -10.38 -0.23 -3.41
C HIS A 146 -10.76 -0.66 -1.98
N ILE A 147 -12.04 -0.65 -1.65
CA ILE A 147 -12.56 -1.09 -0.33
C ILE A 147 -12.28 -2.58 -0.11
N TYR A 148 -12.59 -3.46 -1.06
CA TYR A 148 -12.33 -4.90 -0.93
C TYR A 148 -10.84 -5.23 -0.83
N LEU A 149 -9.99 -4.56 -1.63
CA LEU A 149 -8.55 -4.68 -1.51
C LEU A 149 -8.03 -4.23 -0.14
N SER A 150 -8.64 -3.19 0.45
CA SER A 150 -8.27 -2.73 1.79
C SER A 150 -8.58 -3.76 2.88
N TRP A 151 -9.69 -4.50 2.79
CA TRP A 151 -9.99 -5.62 3.68
C TRP A 151 -9.03 -6.79 3.46
N ALA A 152 -8.76 -7.15 2.21
CA ALA A 152 -7.85 -8.23 1.86
C ALA A 152 -6.43 -7.97 2.38
N VAL A 153 -5.93 -6.73 2.24
CA VAL A 153 -4.59 -6.39 2.75
C VAL A 153 -4.54 -6.38 4.27
N GLY A 154 -5.61 -6.00 4.96
CA GLY A 154 -5.68 -6.11 6.42
C GLY A 154 -5.44 -7.54 6.90
N LEU A 155 -6.10 -8.51 6.26
CA LEU A 155 -5.89 -9.95 6.54
C LEU A 155 -4.45 -10.40 6.21
N LEU A 156 -3.90 -9.93 5.08
CA LEU A 156 -2.52 -10.25 4.70
C LEU A 156 -1.50 -9.68 5.68
N ILE A 157 -1.71 -8.47 6.21
CA ILE A 157 -0.83 -7.87 7.22
C ILE A 157 -0.86 -8.70 8.50
N VAL A 158 -2.04 -9.10 8.97
CA VAL A 158 -2.17 -9.96 10.16
C VAL A 158 -1.42 -11.27 9.96
N GLY A 159 -1.62 -11.96 8.83
CA GLY A 159 -0.91 -13.20 8.53
C GLY A 159 0.60 -13.03 8.25
N HIS A 160 1.06 -11.82 7.94
CA HIS A 160 2.48 -11.52 7.72
C HIS A 160 3.23 -11.26 9.04
N VAL A 161 2.54 -10.74 10.05
CA VAL A 161 3.13 -10.37 11.35
C VAL A 161 3.02 -11.51 12.37
N ALA A 162 2.01 -12.41 12.23
CA ALA A 162 1.81 -13.59 13.08
C ALA A 162 2.83 -14.68 12.80
#